data_cfbbf0fa8e445404eee6ff4e7eacf43e
#
_entry.id   cfbbf0fa8e445404eee6ff4e7eacf43e
#
_cell.length_a   1.000
_cell.length_b   1.000
_cell.length_c   1.000
_cell.angle_alpha   90.00
_cell.angle_beta   90.00
_cell.angle_gamma   90.00
#
_symmetry.space_group_name_H-M   'P 1'
#
loop_
_entity.id
_entity.type
_entity.pdbx_description
1 polymer ?
#
loop_
_entity_poly.entity_id
_entity_poly.type
_entity_poly.pdbx_seq_one_letter_code
_entity_poly.pdbx_strand_id
1 'polypeptide(L)'
;MLILTIILFGVSAFFRKLAVDKISPYQLQLYSSLIYTSLIPFWLYVIKANNIEFNYDSTAIAFSLVAVLTNVAGAIFFGRLLQQSQNIGSLTVIISINPIVTFALSMMFLGEVLTWKKVIACGLAILSLIIFHI
;
A
#
# COMPACT_ATOMS: atom_id res chain seq x y z
N MET A 1 -16.77 -4.54 -4.11
CA MET A 1 -15.57 -4.44 -3.25
C MET A 1 -14.45 -3.60 -3.88
N LEU A 2 -14.03 -3.84 -5.13
CA LEU A 2 -12.92 -3.10 -5.78
C LEU A 2 -13.08 -1.57 -5.74
N ILE A 3 -14.24 -1.05 -6.13
CA ILE A 3 -14.50 0.40 -6.19
C ILE A 3 -14.37 1.03 -4.79
N LEU A 4 -14.92 0.38 -3.76
CA LEU A 4 -14.81 0.86 -2.39
C LEU A 4 -13.36 0.90 -1.91
N THR A 5 -12.56 -0.11 -2.25
CA THR A 5 -11.13 -0.14 -1.94
C THR A 5 -10.40 1.04 -2.59
N ILE A 6 -10.66 1.32 -3.87
CA ILE A 6 -10.05 2.44 -4.59
C ILE A 6 -10.41 3.77 -3.92
N ILE A 7 -11.69 3.97 -3.59
CA ILE A 7 -12.16 5.18 -2.90
C ILE A 7 -11.46 5.35 -1.55
N LEU A 8 -11.42 4.29 -0.73
CA LEU A 8 -10.79 4.34 0.60
C LEU A 8 -9.29 4.64 0.52
N PHE A 9 -8.57 4.06 -0.43
CA PHE A 9 -7.15 4.37 -0.63
C PHE A 9 -6.95 5.82 -1.12
N GLY A 10 -7.79 6.32 -2.03
CA GLY A 10 -7.75 7.71 -2.47
C GLY A 10 -7.99 8.69 -1.33
N VAL A 11 -9.01 8.45 -0.53
CA VAL A 11 -9.32 9.25 0.68
C VAL A 11 -8.15 9.18 1.67
N SER A 12 -7.58 8.00 1.91
CA SER A 12 -6.42 7.84 2.79
C SER A 12 -5.21 8.63 2.30
N ALA A 13 -4.90 8.60 0.99
CA ALA A 13 -3.81 9.37 0.42
C ALA A 13 -4.00 10.89 0.59
N PHE A 14 -5.23 11.37 0.40
CA PHE A 14 -5.57 12.78 0.60
C PHE A 14 -5.36 13.22 2.05
N PHE A 15 -5.90 12.49 3.04
CA PHE A 15 -5.71 12.83 4.46
C PHE A 15 -4.26 12.69 4.89
N ARG A 16 -3.52 11.74 4.34
CA ARG A 16 -2.09 11.57 4.59
C ARG A 16 -1.30 12.79 4.11
N LYS A 17 -1.66 13.38 2.96
CA LYS A 17 -1.06 14.65 2.49
C LYS A 17 -1.32 15.78 3.49
N LEU A 18 -2.58 15.99 3.90
CA LEU A 18 -2.93 17.03 4.87
C LEU A 18 -2.17 16.88 6.20
N ALA A 19 -1.88 15.64 6.59
CA ALA A 19 -1.11 15.37 7.80
C ALA A 19 0.37 15.71 7.63
N VAL A 20 1.02 15.30 6.52
CA VAL A 20 2.46 15.56 6.31
C VAL A 20 2.77 17.03 6.02
N ASP A 21 1.79 17.83 5.66
CA ASP A 21 1.94 19.28 5.56
C ASP A 21 2.06 19.96 6.95
N LYS A 22 1.65 19.27 8.01
CA LYS A 22 1.66 19.78 9.40
C LYS A 22 2.69 19.10 10.28
N ILE A 23 3.01 17.83 10.01
CA ILE A 23 3.92 17.01 10.82
C ILE A 23 4.90 16.27 9.91
N SER A 24 6.03 15.85 10.49
CA SER A 24 7.01 15.06 9.72
C SER A 24 6.45 13.68 9.35
N PRO A 25 6.91 13.06 8.23
CA PRO A 25 6.52 11.71 7.86
C PRO A 25 6.80 10.66 8.94
N TYR A 26 7.84 10.88 9.75
CA TYR A 26 8.18 10.00 10.88
C TYR A 26 7.14 10.10 12.01
N GLN A 27 6.69 11.32 12.34
CA GLN A 27 5.64 11.54 13.34
C GLN A 27 4.31 10.94 12.87
N LEU A 28 3.97 11.11 11.58
CA LEU A 28 2.79 10.49 11.00
C LEU A 28 2.85 8.95 11.13
N GLN A 29 4.01 8.35 10.86
CA GLN A 29 4.19 6.91 10.98
C GLN A 29 4.07 6.45 12.44
N LEU A 30 4.62 7.21 13.39
CA LEU A 30 4.48 6.93 14.82
C LEU A 30 2.99 6.95 15.25
N TYR A 31 2.24 7.99 14.88
CA TYR A 31 0.81 8.07 15.20
C TYR A 31 0.01 6.95 14.55
N SER A 32 0.31 6.62 13.30
CA SER A 32 -0.33 5.48 12.63
C SER A 32 -0.07 4.17 13.36
N SER A 33 1.16 3.94 13.83
CA SER A 33 1.52 2.73 14.59
C SER A 33 0.78 2.65 15.93
N LEU A 34 0.62 3.76 16.63
CA LEU A 34 -0.15 3.82 17.88
C LEU A 34 -1.64 3.50 17.63
N ILE A 35 -2.21 4.06 16.57
CA ILE A 35 -3.61 3.77 16.18
C ILE A 35 -3.77 2.29 15.83
N TYR A 36 -2.87 1.70 15.03
CA TYR A 36 -2.93 0.27 14.69
C TYR A 36 -2.81 -0.62 15.93
N THR A 37 -1.95 -0.26 16.88
CA THR A 37 -1.81 -0.99 18.15
C THR A 37 -3.10 -0.93 18.98
N SER A 38 -3.79 0.20 19.00
CA SER A 38 -5.07 0.34 19.71
C SER A 38 -6.20 -0.49 19.11
N LEU A 39 -6.09 -0.92 17.85
CA LEU A 39 -7.05 -1.78 17.16
C LEU A 39 -6.85 -3.28 17.43
N ILE A 40 -5.79 -3.70 18.16
CA ILE A 40 -5.55 -5.12 18.48
C ILE A 40 -6.76 -5.77 19.18
N PRO A 41 -7.40 -5.18 20.20
CA PRO A 41 -8.56 -5.80 20.85
C PRO A 41 -9.73 -6.01 19.89
N PHE A 42 -9.94 -5.07 18.95
CA PHE A 42 -10.96 -5.19 17.92
C PHE A 42 -10.69 -6.40 17.01
N TRP A 43 -9.45 -6.58 16.53
CA TRP A 43 -9.09 -7.71 15.69
C TRP A 43 -9.21 -9.05 16.42
N LEU A 44 -8.82 -9.10 17.70
CA LEU A 44 -9.02 -10.29 18.53
C LEU A 44 -10.50 -10.65 18.67
N TYR A 45 -11.36 -9.64 18.85
CA TYR A 45 -12.80 -9.85 18.88
C TYR A 45 -13.34 -10.40 17.56
N VAL A 46 -12.92 -9.81 16.41
CA VAL A 46 -13.35 -10.26 15.07
C VAL A 46 -12.93 -11.71 14.81
N ILE A 47 -11.69 -12.07 15.15
CA ILE A 47 -11.16 -13.45 15.01
C ILE A 47 -12.00 -14.42 15.82
N LYS A 48 -12.27 -14.08 17.09
CA LYS A 48 -13.09 -14.91 17.97
C LYS A 48 -14.53 -15.03 17.49
N ALA A 49 -15.15 -13.92 17.06
CA ALA A 49 -16.53 -13.90 16.57
C ALA A 49 -16.73 -14.73 15.29
N ASN A 50 -15.70 -14.85 14.46
CA ASN A 50 -15.74 -15.65 13.22
C ASN A 50 -15.19 -17.08 13.41
N ASN A 51 -14.87 -17.50 14.63
CA ASN A 51 -14.27 -18.80 14.94
C ASN A 51 -13.03 -19.11 14.09
N ILE A 52 -12.17 -18.10 13.85
CA ILE A 52 -10.95 -18.26 13.08
C ILE A 52 -9.89 -18.88 13.99
N GLU A 53 -9.39 -20.05 13.64
CA GLU A 53 -8.31 -20.70 14.38
C GLU A 53 -6.98 -19.98 14.16
N PHE A 54 -6.22 -19.78 15.24
CA PHE A 54 -4.87 -19.24 15.14
C PHE A 54 -3.92 -20.30 14.58
N ASN A 55 -3.42 -20.06 13.38
CA ASN A 55 -2.38 -20.87 12.78
C ASN A 55 -1.01 -20.21 13.01
N TYR A 56 -0.14 -20.91 13.72
CA TYR A 56 1.23 -20.46 14.03
C TYR A 56 2.23 -21.01 13.00
N ASP A 57 2.08 -20.63 11.75
CA ASP A 57 3.07 -20.95 10.73
C ASP A 57 4.20 -19.92 10.77
N SER A 58 5.41 -20.41 11.08
CA SER A 58 6.62 -19.58 11.15
C SER A 58 6.94 -18.87 9.83
N THR A 59 6.65 -19.51 8.70
CA THR A 59 6.85 -18.97 7.36
C THR A 59 5.88 -17.79 7.11
N ALA A 60 4.62 -17.95 7.49
CA ALA A 60 3.63 -16.89 7.38
C ALA A 60 3.99 -15.67 8.27
N ILE A 61 4.50 -15.94 9.49
CA ILE A 61 4.98 -14.87 10.39
C ILE A 61 6.17 -14.13 9.78
N ALA A 62 7.15 -14.86 9.20
CA ALA A 62 8.30 -14.26 8.55
C ALA A 62 7.90 -13.38 7.35
N PHE A 63 7.01 -13.86 6.49
CA PHE A 63 6.49 -13.05 5.37
C PHE A 63 5.71 -11.84 5.85
N SER A 64 4.91 -11.97 6.91
CA SER A 64 4.20 -10.84 7.50
C SER A 64 5.16 -9.79 8.04
N LEU A 65 6.26 -10.20 8.68
CA LEU A 65 7.29 -9.28 9.17
C LEU A 65 7.93 -8.50 8.02
N VAL A 66 8.34 -9.18 6.95
CA VAL A 66 8.92 -8.54 5.76
C VAL A 66 7.92 -7.57 5.14
N ALA A 67 6.65 -7.96 5.00
CA ALA A 67 5.60 -7.10 4.46
C ALA A 67 5.38 -5.84 5.31
N VAL A 68 5.40 -5.96 6.64
CA VAL A 68 5.26 -4.81 7.55
C VAL A 68 6.47 -3.89 7.44
N LEU A 69 7.69 -4.41 7.47
CA LEU A 69 8.92 -3.61 7.38
C LEU A 69 9.01 -2.85 6.05
N THR A 70 8.71 -3.51 4.94
CA THR A 70 8.68 -2.88 3.62
C THR A 70 7.58 -1.83 3.50
N ASN A 71 6.41 -2.09 4.09
CA ASN A 71 5.31 -1.12 4.12
C ASN A 71 5.67 0.13 4.95
N VAL A 72 6.29 -0.03 6.11
CA VAL A 72 6.74 1.10 6.96
C VAL A 72 7.78 1.94 6.21
N ALA A 73 8.79 1.31 5.60
CA ALA A 73 9.79 2.01 4.82
C ALA A 73 9.14 2.77 3.64
N GLY A 74 8.29 2.09 2.88
CA GLY A 74 7.53 2.70 1.78
C GLY A 74 6.67 3.87 2.22
N ALA A 75 6.01 3.78 3.38
CA ALA A 75 5.19 4.84 3.93
C ALA A 75 5.99 6.09 4.31
N ILE A 76 7.23 5.93 4.81
CA ILE A 76 8.13 7.04 5.12
C ILE A 76 8.57 7.74 3.83
N PHE A 77 9.02 6.98 2.82
CA PHE A 77 9.41 7.55 1.53
C PHE A 77 8.24 8.24 0.83
N PHE A 78 7.07 7.61 0.83
CA PHE A 78 5.85 8.20 0.28
C PHE A 78 5.48 9.50 1.01
N GLY A 79 5.56 9.54 2.34
CA GLY A 79 5.31 10.75 3.11
C GLY A 79 6.26 11.89 2.76
N ARG A 80 7.55 11.59 2.53
CA ARG A 80 8.53 12.58 2.06
C ARG A 80 8.20 13.11 0.67
N LEU A 81 7.84 12.22 -0.26
CA LEU A 81 7.41 12.61 -1.61
C LEU A 81 6.15 13.49 -1.55
N LEU A 82 5.19 13.17 -0.70
CA LEU A 82 4.00 13.99 -0.47
C LEU A 82 4.34 15.38 0.06
N GLN A 83 5.32 15.52 0.98
CA GLN A 83 5.76 16.81 1.48
C GLN A 83 6.38 17.68 0.37
N GLN A 84 7.18 17.08 -0.50
CA GLN A 84 7.88 17.78 -1.57
C GLN A 84 6.98 18.11 -2.76
N SER A 85 5.90 17.36 -2.96
CA SER A 85 5.02 17.50 -4.11
C SER A 85 3.93 18.55 -3.86
N GLN A 86 3.80 19.48 -4.79
CA GLN A 86 2.68 20.41 -4.84
C GLN A 86 1.41 19.78 -5.45
N ASN A 87 1.56 18.68 -6.19
CA ASN A 87 0.47 18.03 -6.90
C ASN A 87 0.29 16.57 -6.46
N ILE A 88 -0.70 16.33 -5.59
CA ILE A 88 -1.02 15.02 -5.02
C ILE A 88 -1.47 14.05 -6.12
N GLY A 89 -2.24 14.55 -7.10
CA GLY A 89 -2.78 13.73 -8.19
C GLY A 89 -1.69 13.06 -9.00
N SER A 90 -0.68 13.82 -9.43
CA SER A 90 0.47 13.28 -10.18
C SER A 90 1.22 12.23 -9.37
N LEU A 91 1.46 12.48 -8.09
CA LEU A 91 2.19 11.57 -7.24
C LEU A 91 1.44 10.25 -7.03
N THR A 92 0.13 10.30 -6.84
CA THR A 92 -0.69 9.08 -6.69
C THR A 92 -0.74 8.25 -7.96
N VAL A 93 -0.73 8.88 -9.13
CA VAL A 93 -0.62 8.19 -10.43
C VAL A 93 0.74 7.50 -10.57
N ILE A 94 1.84 8.15 -10.17
CA ILE A 94 3.18 7.54 -10.18
C ILE A 94 3.22 6.29 -9.29
N ILE A 95 2.61 6.34 -8.12
CA ILE A 95 2.58 5.19 -7.19
C ILE A 95 1.66 4.07 -7.68
N SER A 96 0.69 4.36 -8.53
CA SER A 96 -0.17 3.33 -9.14
C SER A 96 0.57 2.35 -10.06
N ILE A 97 1.91 2.48 -10.23
CA ILE A 97 2.81 1.45 -10.78
C ILE A 97 3.05 0.26 -9.84
N ASN A 98 2.77 0.39 -8.54
CA ASN A 98 2.96 -0.71 -7.60
C ASN A 98 2.46 -2.08 -8.11
N PRO A 99 1.31 -2.19 -8.81
CA PRO A 99 0.88 -3.44 -9.39
C PRO A 99 1.87 -4.07 -10.37
N ILE A 100 2.68 -3.28 -11.08
CA ILE A 100 3.68 -3.81 -12.01
C ILE A 100 4.79 -4.53 -11.24
N VAL A 101 5.27 -3.93 -10.14
CA VAL A 101 6.27 -4.55 -9.28
C VAL A 101 5.71 -5.84 -8.64
N THR A 102 4.48 -5.78 -8.12
CA THR A 102 3.81 -6.94 -7.55
C THR A 102 3.65 -8.04 -8.58
N PHE A 103 3.27 -7.70 -9.81
CA PHE A 103 3.10 -8.66 -10.88
C PHE A 103 4.44 -9.30 -11.30
N ALA A 104 5.51 -8.52 -11.39
CA ALA A 104 6.85 -9.05 -11.66
C ALA A 104 7.29 -10.06 -10.59
N LEU A 105 7.08 -9.72 -9.32
CA LEU A 105 7.36 -10.63 -8.21
C LEU A 105 6.48 -11.88 -8.24
N SER A 106 5.18 -11.75 -8.57
CA SER A 106 4.28 -12.89 -8.70
C SER A 106 4.70 -13.86 -9.80
N MET A 107 5.21 -13.35 -10.94
CA MET A 107 5.76 -14.21 -12.00
C MET A 107 7.02 -14.95 -11.52
N MET A 108 7.90 -14.26 -10.78
CA MET A 108 9.18 -14.86 -10.34
C MET A 108 8.99 -15.89 -9.24
N PHE A 109 8.10 -15.64 -8.28
CA PHE A 109 7.99 -16.46 -7.06
C PHE A 109 6.75 -17.38 -7.03
N LEU A 110 5.66 -16.97 -7.68
CA LEU A 110 4.39 -17.70 -7.68
C LEU A 110 4.12 -18.42 -9.02
N GLY A 111 5.02 -18.26 -10.02
CA GLY A 111 4.84 -18.87 -11.33
C GLY A 111 3.61 -18.36 -12.11
N GLU A 112 3.14 -17.15 -11.81
CA GLU A 112 2.01 -16.57 -12.53
C GLU A 112 2.28 -16.44 -14.02
N VAL A 113 1.36 -16.91 -14.86
CA VAL A 113 1.48 -16.85 -16.32
C VAL A 113 1.23 -15.42 -16.82
N LEU A 114 2.14 -14.95 -17.66
CA LEU A 114 1.99 -13.68 -18.39
C LEU A 114 0.88 -13.81 -19.42
N THR A 115 -0.28 -13.23 -19.17
CA THR A 115 -1.37 -13.16 -20.14
C THR A 115 -1.29 -11.86 -20.94
N TRP A 116 -1.71 -11.90 -22.21
CA TRP A 116 -1.71 -10.72 -23.07
C TRP A 116 -2.49 -9.53 -22.48
N LYS A 117 -3.57 -9.82 -21.75
CA LYS A 117 -4.36 -8.79 -21.04
C LYS A 117 -3.54 -8.09 -19.95
N LYS A 118 -2.72 -8.81 -19.19
CA LYS A 118 -1.84 -8.26 -18.16
C LYS A 118 -0.74 -7.38 -18.77
N VAL A 119 -0.16 -7.80 -19.91
CA VAL A 119 0.84 -7.00 -20.66
C VAL A 119 0.26 -5.67 -21.08
N ILE A 120 -0.94 -5.67 -21.68
CA ILE A 120 -1.62 -4.44 -22.10
C ILE A 120 -1.91 -3.55 -20.90
N ALA A 121 -2.41 -4.10 -19.81
CA ALA A 121 -2.70 -3.33 -18.59
C ALA A 121 -1.45 -2.64 -18.01
N CYS A 122 -0.31 -3.36 -17.96
CA CYS A 122 0.97 -2.79 -17.54
C CYS A 122 1.45 -1.70 -18.51
N GLY A 123 1.33 -1.92 -19.82
CA GLY A 123 1.68 -0.94 -20.85
C GLY A 123 0.87 0.35 -20.73
N LEU A 124 -0.44 0.25 -20.50
CA LEU A 124 -1.31 1.41 -20.27
C LEU A 124 -0.95 2.17 -18.98
N ALA A 125 -0.57 1.46 -17.91
CA ALA A 125 -0.13 2.10 -16.67
C ALA A 125 1.17 2.89 -16.87
N ILE A 126 2.14 2.34 -17.63
CA ILE A 126 3.38 3.03 -17.99
C ILE A 126 3.08 4.24 -18.88
N LEU A 127 2.21 4.09 -19.86
CA LEU A 127 1.82 5.17 -20.78
C LEU A 127 1.15 6.33 -20.01
N SER A 128 0.30 6.00 -19.04
CA SER A 128 -0.32 6.98 -18.15
C SER A 128 0.70 7.82 -17.40
N LEU A 129 1.80 7.21 -16.93
CA LEU A 129 2.90 7.95 -16.28
C LEU A 129 3.58 8.94 -17.21
N ILE A 130 3.89 8.51 -18.42
CA ILE A 130 4.56 9.36 -19.41
C ILE A 130 3.71 10.60 -19.69
N ILE A 131 2.39 10.41 -19.86
CA ILE A 131 1.44 11.51 -20.11
C ILE A 131 1.36 12.45 -18.88
N PHE A 132 1.44 11.93 -17.66
CA PHE A 132 1.40 12.77 -16.45
C PHE A 132 2.71 13.53 -16.18
N HIS A 133 3.81 13.13 -16.82
CA HIS A 133 5.14 13.75 -16.62
C HIS A 133 5.47 14.82 -17.67
N ILE A 134 4.69 14.87 -18.76
CA ILE A 134 4.75 15.91 -19.78
C ILE A 134 3.80 17.05 -19.43
#